data_b9b89d8fe70f4ec1d4b0f27295b9db70
#
_entry.id   b9b89d8fe70f4ec1d4b0f27295b9db70
#
_cell.length_a   1.000
_cell.length_b   1.000
_cell.length_c   1.000
_cell.angle_alpha   90.00
_cell.angle_beta   90.00
_cell.angle_gamma   90.00
#
_symmetry.space_group_name_H-M   'P 1'
#
loop_
_entity.id
_entity.type
_entity.pdbx_description
1 polymer ?
#
loop_
_entity_poly.entity_id
_entity_poly.type
_entity_poly.pdbx_seq_one_letter_code
_entity_poly.pdbx_strand_id
1 'polypeptide(L)'
;MGPYLTPVLLLVASNIFMTFAWYGHLKYKGSALWLAILVSWGIAFFEYLLQVPANRMGHAVYSAAQLKTIQEVVTLAVFVVFSVWYLGEPIRWNHLAGFTLIAGGAFLVFGDFGVVRA
;
A
#
# COMPACT_ATOMS: atom_id res chain seq x y z
N MET A 1 -13.43 -11.59 12.71
CA MET A 1 -12.00 -11.81 12.48
C MET A 1 -11.21 -11.26 13.64
N GLY A 2 -10.00 -11.75 13.85
CA GLY A 2 -9.20 -11.35 14.99
C GLY A 2 -8.61 -9.94 14.86
N PRO A 3 -8.11 -9.36 15.97
CA PRO A 3 -7.57 -8.00 15.99
C PRO A 3 -6.32 -7.82 15.15
N TYR A 4 -5.63 -8.90 14.79
CA TYR A 4 -4.45 -8.84 13.91
C TYR A 4 -4.82 -8.85 12.45
N LEU A 5 -5.88 -9.58 12.07
CA LEU A 5 -6.24 -9.77 10.67
C LEU A 5 -7.10 -8.64 10.11
N THR A 6 -8.07 -8.15 10.90
CA THR A 6 -9.00 -7.13 10.43
C THR A 6 -8.29 -5.86 9.93
N PRO A 7 -7.29 -5.29 10.68
CA PRO A 7 -6.55 -4.15 10.16
C PRO A 7 -5.81 -4.44 8.86
N VAL A 8 -5.23 -5.64 8.73
CA VAL A 8 -4.50 -6.01 7.51
C VAL A 8 -5.43 -6.06 6.31
N LEU A 9 -6.62 -6.65 6.45
CA LEU A 9 -7.59 -6.71 5.37
C LEU A 9 -8.10 -5.32 4.98
N LEU A 10 -8.30 -4.44 5.95
CA LEU A 10 -8.67 -3.06 5.67
C LEU A 10 -7.55 -2.32 4.93
N LEU A 11 -6.30 -2.57 5.28
CA LEU A 11 -5.16 -1.99 4.60
C LEU A 11 -5.03 -2.50 3.16
N VAL A 12 -5.32 -3.78 2.92
CA VAL A 12 -5.35 -4.32 1.56
C VAL A 12 -6.41 -3.60 0.72
N ALA A 13 -7.62 -3.50 1.24
CA ALA A 13 -8.71 -2.81 0.54
C ALA A 13 -8.37 -1.33 0.30
N SER A 14 -7.83 -0.66 1.32
CA SER A 14 -7.39 0.74 1.23
C SER A 14 -6.34 0.92 0.14
N ASN A 15 -5.38 0.02 0.04
CA ASN A 15 -4.30 0.11 -0.94
C ASN A 15 -4.80 -0.12 -2.38
N ILE A 16 -5.85 -0.88 -2.56
CA ILE A 16 -6.47 -1.00 -3.89
C ILE A 16 -6.99 0.36 -4.34
N PHE A 17 -7.73 1.06 -3.49
CA PHE A 17 -8.22 2.42 -3.80
C PHE A 17 -7.06 3.39 -3.99
N MET A 18 -6.06 3.34 -3.12
CA MET A 18 -4.91 4.24 -3.19
C MET A 18 -4.13 4.05 -4.49
N THR A 19 -3.94 2.81 -4.93
CA THR A 19 -3.23 2.53 -6.17
C THR A 19 -3.98 3.13 -7.37
N PHE A 20 -5.30 3.01 -7.41
CA PHE A 20 -6.08 3.66 -8.45
C PHE A 20 -6.02 5.18 -8.36
N ALA A 21 -6.02 5.74 -7.14
CA ALA A 21 -5.92 7.18 -6.95
C ALA A 21 -4.60 7.73 -7.49
N TRP A 22 -3.49 7.05 -7.21
CA TRP A 22 -2.16 7.51 -7.60
C TRP A 22 -1.82 7.22 -9.06
N TYR A 23 -2.24 6.07 -9.59
CA TYR A 23 -1.74 5.57 -10.86
C TYR A 23 -2.82 5.25 -11.88
N GLY A 24 -4.09 5.25 -11.50
CA GLY A 24 -5.18 4.89 -12.41
C GLY A 24 -5.29 5.83 -13.60
N HIS A 25 -5.01 7.12 -13.38
CA HIS A 25 -5.07 8.13 -14.44
C HIS A 25 -3.98 7.95 -15.51
N LEU A 26 -2.94 7.15 -15.23
CA LEU A 26 -1.86 6.93 -16.20
C LEU A 26 -2.35 6.19 -17.46
N LYS A 27 -3.45 5.49 -17.36
CA LYS A 27 -4.08 4.84 -18.51
C LYS A 27 -4.78 5.87 -19.42
N TYR A 28 -5.08 7.05 -18.89
CA TYR A 28 -5.84 8.10 -19.59
C TYR A 28 -5.05 9.41 -19.62
N LYS A 29 -3.81 9.36 -20.08
CA LYS A 29 -2.91 10.53 -20.08
C LYS A 29 -3.43 11.70 -20.94
N GLY A 30 -4.32 11.43 -21.87
CA GLY A 30 -4.93 12.47 -22.69
C GLY A 30 -5.97 13.31 -21.98
N SER A 31 -6.41 12.90 -20.78
CA SER A 31 -7.38 13.64 -19.98
C SER A 31 -6.75 14.91 -19.42
N ALA A 32 -7.61 15.92 -19.14
CA ALA A 32 -7.16 17.15 -18.51
C ALA A 32 -6.58 16.87 -17.12
N LEU A 33 -5.49 17.53 -16.78
CA LEU A 33 -4.78 17.31 -15.50
C LEU A 33 -5.71 17.59 -14.31
N TRP A 34 -6.49 18.68 -14.36
CA TRP A 34 -7.38 19.03 -13.25
C TRP A 34 -8.43 17.96 -13.01
N LEU A 35 -8.91 17.32 -14.09
CA LEU A 35 -9.90 16.25 -13.99
C LEU A 35 -9.29 15.01 -13.35
N ALA A 36 -8.06 14.65 -13.76
CA ALA A 36 -7.33 13.53 -13.16
C ALA A 36 -7.13 13.75 -11.65
N ILE A 37 -6.75 14.96 -11.26
CA ILE A 37 -6.57 15.31 -9.85
C ILE A 37 -7.89 15.16 -9.09
N LEU A 38 -8.97 15.68 -9.64
CA LEU A 38 -10.27 15.66 -8.97
C LEU A 38 -10.80 14.24 -8.79
N VAL A 39 -10.72 13.42 -9.83
CA VAL A 39 -11.15 12.02 -9.77
C VAL A 39 -10.29 11.22 -8.78
N SER A 40 -8.97 11.40 -8.84
CA SER A 40 -8.05 10.72 -7.93
C SER A 40 -8.29 11.12 -6.48
N TRP A 41 -8.55 12.40 -6.24
CA TRP A 41 -8.90 12.89 -4.90
C TRP A 41 -10.19 12.23 -4.38
N GLY A 42 -11.20 12.09 -5.24
CA GLY A 42 -12.43 11.38 -4.85
C GLY A 42 -12.20 9.93 -4.50
N ILE A 43 -11.33 9.24 -5.24
CA ILE A 43 -10.95 7.85 -4.94
C ILE A 43 -10.21 7.79 -3.59
N ALA A 44 -9.31 8.74 -3.35
CA ALA A 44 -8.55 8.80 -2.10
C ALA A 44 -9.45 9.02 -0.89
N PHE A 45 -10.58 9.69 -1.05
CA PHE A 45 -11.54 9.84 0.03
C PHE A 45 -12.03 8.47 0.54
N PHE A 46 -12.36 7.58 -0.38
CA PHE A 46 -12.79 6.22 0.00
C PHE A 46 -11.65 5.43 0.61
N GLU A 47 -10.41 5.65 0.12
CA GLU A 47 -9.23 5.04 0.70
C GLU A 47 -9.10 5.43 2.18
N TYR A 48 -9.30 6.69 2.51
CA TYR A 48 -9.23 7.15 3.90
C TYR A 48 -10.28 6.52 4.80
N LEU A 49 -11.47 6.25 4.29
CA LEU A 49 -12.51 5.58 5.07
C LEU A 49 -12.08 4.17 5.52
N LEU A 50 -11.13 3.57 4.82
CA LEU A 50 -10.58 2.25 5.16
C LEU A 50 -9.25 2.38 5.91
N GLN A 51 -8.40 3.31 5.49
CA GLN A 51 -7.05 3.48 6.02
C GLN A 51 -7.05 3.96 7.49
N VAL A 52 -7.83 4.97 7.80
CA VAL A 52 -7.82 5.56 9.14
C VAL A 52 -8.33 4.55 10.18
N PRO A 53 -9.48 3.87 9.96
CA PRO A 53 -9.89 2.82 10.89
C PRO A 53 -8.88 1.68 10.98
N ALA A 54 -8.25 1.30 9.86
CA ALA A 54 -7.24 0.23 9.86
C ALA A 54 -6.08 0.57 10.78
N ASN A 55 -5.59 1.81 10.70
CA ASN A 55 -4.48 2.27 11.53
C ASN A 55 -4.87 2.34 13.01
N ARG A 56 -6.07 2.84 13.31
CA ARG A 56 -6.55 2.93 14.70
C ARG A 56 -6.74 1.57 15.33
N MET A 57 -7.40 0.65 14.62
CA MET A 57 -7.61 -0.71 15.11
C MET A 57 -6.28 -1.47 15.19
N GLY A 58 -5.43 -1.29 14.19
CA GLY A 58 -4.16 -1.98 14.10
C GLY A 58 -3.17 -1.54 15.17
N HIS A 59 -3.21 -0.28 15.58
CA HIS A 59 -2.29 0.22 16.59
C HIS A 59 -2.51 -0.38 17.99
N ALA A 60 -3.63 -1.05 18.19
CA ALA A 60 -3.86 -1.81 19.42
C ALA A 60 -2.96 -3.07 19.51
N VAL A 61 -2.55 -3.63 18.37
CA VAL A 61 -1.77 -4.87 18.31
C VAL A 61 -0.44 -4.74 17.56
N TYR A 62 -0.27 -3.68 16.77
CA TYR A 62 0.95 -3.42 16.01
C TYR A 62 1.53 -2.08 16.40
N SER A 63 2.86 -1.95 16.37
CA SER A 63 3.50 -0.64 16.47
C SER A 63 3.25 0.17 15.19
N ALA A 64 3.49 1.48 15.26
CA ALA A 64 3.39 2.33 14.07
C ALA A 64 4.37 1.88 12.98
N ALA A 65 5.58 1.48 13.36
CA ALA A 65 6.57 0.96 12.40
C ALA A 65 6.09 -0.32 11.74
N GLN A 66 5.45 -1.21 12.49
CA GLN A 66 4.89 -2.44 11.94
C GLN A 66 3.73 -2.15 10.99
N LEU A 67 2.84 -1.23 11.35
CA LEU A 67 1.73 -0.83 10.49
C LEU A 67 2.24 -0.24 9.17
N LYS A 68 3.24 0.64 9.24
CA LYS A 68 3.84 1.24 8.04
C LYS A 68 4.46 0.17 7.16
N THR A 69 5.14 -0.79 7.76
CA THR A 69 5.77 -1.90 7.03
C THR A 69 4.73 -2.78 6.34
N ILE A 70 3.64 -3.11 7.03
CA ILE A 70 2.52 -3.86 6.43
C ILE A 70 1.99 -3.09 5.22
N GLN A 71 1.79 -1.79 5.34
CA GLN A 71 1.31 -0.96 4.25
C GLN A 71 2.26 -0.99 3.05
N GLU A 72 3.56 -0.89 3.29
CA GLU A 72 4.54 -0.90 2.21
C GLU A 72 4.54 -2.24 1.46
N VAL A 73 4.52 -3.36 2.17
CA VAL A 73 4.48 -4.69 1.56
C VAL A 73 3.17 -4.88 0.78
N VAL A 74 2.04 -4.50 1.37
CA VAL A 74 0.73 -4.58 0.73
C VAL A 74 0.69 -3.68 -0.51
N THR A 75 1.20 -2.45 -0.38
CA THR A 75 1.26 -1.50 -1.49
C THR A 75 2.03 -2.09 -2.68
N LEU A 76 3.18 -2.70 -2.42
CA LEU A 76 3.98 -3.31 -3.49
C LEU A 76 3.26 -4.48 -4.14
N ALA A 77 2.65 -5.35 -3.33
CA ALA A 77 1.90 -6.51 -3.86
C ALA A 77 0.73 -6.07 -4.73
N VAL A 78 -0.06 -5.11 -4.25
CA VAL A 78 -1.19 -4.56 -5.00
C VAL A 78 -0.69 -3.86 -6.26
N PHE A 79 0.39 -3.09 -6.16
CA PHE A 79 0.94 -2.36 -7.29
C PHE A 79 1.45 -3.31 -8.39
N VAL A 80 2.10 -4.41 -8.03
CA VAL A 80 2.57 -5.38 -9.02
C VAL A 80 1.40 -5.95 -9.81
N VAL A 81 0.34 -6.37 -9.14
CA VAL A 81 -0.86 -6.88 -9.79
C VAL A 81 -1.49 -5.80 -10.67
N PHE A 82 -1.63 -4.60 -10.15
CA PHE A 82 -2.20 -3.46 -10.87
C PHE A 82 -1.39 -3.11 -12.11
N SER A 83 -0.07 -3.06 -11.98
CA SER A 83 0.82 -2.67 -13.07
C SER A 83 0.74 -3.66 -14.24
N VAL A 84 0.72 -4.95 -13.93
CA VAL A 84 0.64 -5.98 -14.97
C VAL A 84 -0.76 -6.03 -15.56
N TRP A 85 -1.79 -6.01 -14.72
CA TRP A 85 -3.17 -6.21 -15.16
C TRP A 85 -3.79 -4.96 -15.78
N TYR A 86 -3.66 -3.83 -15.08
CA TYR A 86 -4.37 -2.60 -15.48
C TYR A 86 -3.53 -1.75 -16.44
N LEU A 87 -2.27 -1.52 -16.13
CA LEU A 87 -1.39 -0.71 -16.96
C LEU A 87 -0.75 -1.50 -18.11
N GLY A 88 -0.71 -2.82 -18.01
CA GLY A 88 -0.13 -3.67 -19.05
C GLY A 88 1.39 -3.60 -19.11
N GLU A 89 2.05 -3.18 -18.03
CA GLU A 89 3.50 -3.08 -17.98
C GLU A 89 4.11 -4.42 -17.53
N PRO A 90 5.22 -4.86 -18.16
CA PRO A 90 5.86 -6.10 -17.75
C PRO A 90 6.66 -5.94 -16.47
N ILE A 91 6.72 -7.00 -15.67
CA ILE A 91 7.59 -7.09 -14.51
C ILE A 91 8.92 -7.71 -14.96
N ARG A 92 10.02 -7.03 -14.63
CA ARG A 92 11.36 -7.47 -14.99
C ARG A 92 12.07 -8.08 -13.77
N TRP A 93 13.14 -8.81 -14.01
CA TRP A 93 13.90 -9.45 -12.95
C TRP A 93 14.47 -8.47 -11.93
N ASN A 94 14.89 -7.29 -12.38
CA ASN A 94 15.37 -6.25 -11.46
C ASN A 94 14.26 -5.75 -10.53
N HIS A 95 13.00 -5.71 -10.98
CA HIS A 95 11.87 -5.37 -10.13
C HIS A 95 11.67 -6.44 -9.06
N LEU A 96 11.72 -7.71 -9.44
CA LEU A 96 11.58 -8.82 -8.50
C LEU A 96 12.71 -8.81 -7.46
N ALA A 97 13.94 -8.53 -7.89
CA ALA A 97 15.08 -8.45 -6.99
C ALA A 97 14.89 -7.31 -5.97
N GLY A 98 14.47 -6.14 -6.46
CA GLY A 98 14.23 -4.99 -5.59
C GLY A 98 13.09 -5.25 -4.60
N PHE A 99 11.99 -5.83 -5.05
CA PHE A 99 10.87 -6.16 -4.18
C PHE A 99 11.26 -7.20 -3.14
N THR A 100 12.12 -8.15 -3.49
CA THR A 100 12.65 -9.14 -2.54
C THR A 100 13.46 -8.47 -1.44
N LEU A 101 14.30 -7.49 -1.80
CA LEU A 101 15.06 -6.73 -0.81
C LEU A 101 14.15 -5.95 0.14
N ILE A 102 13.07 -5.37 -0.38
CA ILE A 102 12.10 -4.67 0.44
C ILE A 102 11.39 -5.64 1.39
N ALA A 103 11.04 -6.83 0.91
CA ALA A 103 10.44 -7.87 1.76
C ALA A 103 11.40 -8.31 2.85
N GLY A 104 12.70 -8.41 2.54
CA GLY A 104 13.74 -8.71 3.54
C GLY A 104 13.83 -7.62 4.59
N GLY A 105 13.75 -6.35 4.18
CA GLY A 105 13.69 -5.23 5.10
C GLY A 105 12.47 -5.29 6.01
N ALA A 106 11.32 -5.66 5.46
CA ALA A 106 10.09 -5.83 6.23
C ALA A 106 10.26 -6.91 7.30
N PHE A 107 10.90 -8.02 6.96
CA PHE A 107 11.18 -9.09 7.90
C PHE A 107 12.00 -8.57 9.09
N LEU A 108 13.00 -7.73 8.83
CA LEU A 108 13.83 -7.14 9.88
C LEU A 108 13.04 -6.21 10.78
N VAL A 109 12.08 -5.46 10.23
CA VAL A 109 11.24 -4.54 11.02
C VAL A 109 10.38 -5.31 12.03
N PHE A 110 9.91 -6.50 11.67
CA PHE A 110 9.10 -7.31 12.56
C PHE A 110 9.95 -8.11 13.57
N GLY A 111 11.25 -8.20 13.36
CA GLY A 111 12.16 -8.89 14.29
C GLY A 111 12.38 -8.05 15.54
N ASP A 112 12.66 -8.74 16.64
CA ASP A 112 12.99 -8.08 17.91
C ASP A 112 14.51 -8.15 18.12
N PHE A 113 15.23 -7.20 17.57
CA PHE A 113 16.70 -7.17 17.56
C PHE A 113 17.29 -6.15 18.54
N GLY A 114 16.45 -5.54 19.36
CA GLY A 114 16.90 -4.57 20.35
C GLY A 114 16.31 -3.17 20.12
N VAL A 115 16.57 -2.29 21.05
CA VAL A 115 16.01 -0.95 21.04
C VAL A 115 17.09 0.06 20.65
N VAL A 116 16.79 0.91 19.65
CA VAL A 116 17.61 2.05 19.31
C VAL A 116 17.00 3.28 19.96
N ARG A 117 17.82 4.02 20.71
CA ARG A 117 17.37 5.26 21.36
C ARG A 117 17.98 6.46 20.66
N ALA A 118 17.13 7.41 20.39
CA ALA A 118 17.56 8.68 19.82
C ALA A 118 18.11 9.60 20.89
#